data_7f4770ca91b4e5a3c72b38b90af3c44b
#
_entry.id   7f4770ca91b4e5a3c72b38b90af3c44b
#
_cell.length_a   1.000
_cell.length_b   1.000
_cell.length_c   1.000
_cell.angle_alpha   90.00
_cell.angle_beta   90.00
_cell.angle_gamma   90.00
#
_symmetry.space_group_name_H-M   'P 1'
#
loop_
_entity.id
_entity.type
_entity.pdbx_description
1 polymer ?
#
loop_
_entity_poly.entity_id
_entity_poly.type
_entity_poly.pdbx_seq_one_letter_code
_entity_poly.pdbx_strand_id
1 'polypeptide(L)'
;MKQTLEETAHSFAESRSSGSLFPAYYQGFIAGAEWQSKQSPWISVKERLPEEGQRIVFILEWRGIHRGYFAGLYKKGKWETEERVYDTISFHGIVIYYMPIPSFDEILEANRDVLERIKEKGD
;
A
#
# COMPACT_ATOMS: atom_id res chain seq x y z
N MET A 1 -22.68 -1.63 2.88
CA MET A 1 -22.15 -1.36 4.23
C MET A 1 -21.06 -2.37 4.56
N LYS A 2 -19.92 -1.91 5.03
CA LYS A 2 -18.84 -2.83 5.42
C LYS A 2 -19.12 -3.43 6.79
N GLN A 3 -18.87 -4.73 6.95
CA GLN A 3 -18.97 -5.37 8.24
C GLN A 3 -17.85 -4.84 9.16
N THR A 4 -18.10 -4.80 10.45
CA THR A 4 -17.06 -4.52 11.42
C THR A 4 -16.10 -5.72 11.49
N LEU A 5 -14.91 -5.50 12.04
CA LEU A 5 -13.94 -6.58 12.25
C LEU A 5 -14.53 -7.69 13.12
N GLU A 6 -15.23 -7.32 14.17
CA GLU A 6 -15.87 -8.26 15.09
C GLU A 6 -16.96 -9.09 14.41
N GLU A 7 -17.81 -8.44 13.60
CA GLU A 7 -18.84 -9.14 12.85
C GLU A 7 -18.26 -10.14 11.86
N THR A 8 -17.21 -9.73 11.13
CA THR A 8 -16.52 -10.61 10.17
C THR A 8 -15.86 -11.79 10.90
N ALA A 9 -15.19 -11.53 12.03
CA ALA A 9 -14.57 -12.56 12.83
C ALA A 9 -15.57 -13.55 13.40
N HIS A 10 -16.73 -13.06 13.84
CA HIS A 10 -17.81 -13.90 14.35
C HIS A 10 -18.34 -14.82 13.26
N SER A 11 -18.62 -14.28 12.09
CA SER A 11 -19.07 -15.07 10.93
C SER A 11 -18.04 -16.11 10.52
N PHE A 12 -16.76 -15.76 10.53
CA PHE A 12 -15.67 -16.69 10.22
C PHE A 12 -15.64 -17.84 11.21
N ALA A 13 -15.71 -17.54 12.51
CA ALA A 13 -15.68 -18.54 13.55
C ALA A 13 -16.89 -19.48 13.49
N GLU A 14 -18.09 -18.94 13.22
CA GLU A 14 -19.31 -19.73 13.07
C GLU A 14 -19.23 -20.68 11.87
N SER A 15 -18.65 -20.22 10.75
CA SER A 15 -18.55 -21.03 9.54
C SER A 15 -17.51 -22.15 9.66
N ARG A 16 -16.54 -22.03 10.58
CA ARG A 16 -15.42 -22.96 10.72
C ARG A 16 -15.61 -23.95 11.86
N SER A 17 -16.35 -23.57 12.89
CA SER A 17 -16.45 -24.38 14.08
C SER A 17 -17.71 -24.04 14.86
N SER A 18 -18.17 -25.01 15.64
CA SER A 18 -19.20 -24.83 16.65
C SER A 18 -18.66 -25.32 17.99
N GLY A 19 -19.25 -24.87 19.10
CA GLY A 19 -18.87 -25.31 20.43
C GLY A 19 -17.54 -24.76 20.91
N SER A 20 -16.70 -25.61 21.47
CA SER A 20 -15.48 -25.19 22.17
C SER A 20 -14.40 -24.58 21.29
N LEU A 21 -14.42 -24.84 19.97
CA LEU A 21 -13.40 -24.29 19.06
C LEU A 21 -13.72 -22.90 18.55
N PHE A 22 -14.98 -22.44 18.69
CA PHE A 22 -15.39 -21.12 18.25
C PHE A 22 -14.51 -20.00 18.83
N PRO A 23 -14.25 -19.91 20.14
CA PRO A 23 -13.42 -18.84 20.68
C PRO A 23 -12.01 -18.81 20.11
N ALA A 24 -11.41 -19.97 19.85
CA ALA A 24 -10.07 -20.05 19.28
C ALA A 24 -10.02 -19.48 17.86
N TYR A 25 -10.97 -19.84 17.00
CA TYR A 25 -11.05 -19.31 15.64
C TYR A 25 -11.35 -17.81 15.64
N TYR A 26 -12.26 -17.36 16.50
CA TYR A 26 -12.60 -15.96 16.62
C TYR A 26 -11.39 -15.11 17.04
N GLN A 27 -10.67 -15.53 18.07
CA GLN A 27 -9.48 -14.83 18.54
C GLN A 27 -8.36 -14.85 17.53
N GLY A 28 -8.16 -15.98 16.85
CA GLY A 28 -7.15 -16.08 15.81
C GLY A 28 -7.42 -15.15 14.64
N PHE A 29 -8.68 -15.03 14.23
CA PHE A 29 -9.06 -14.12 13.15
C PHE A 29 -8.81 -12.65 13.55
N ILE A 30 -9.24 -12.26 14.76
CA ILE A 30 -9.05 -10.89 15.26
C ILE A 30 -7.56 -10.56 15.35
N ALA A 31 -6.76 -11.44 15.94
CA ALA A 31 -5.32 -11.23 16.07
C ALA A 31 -4.63 -11.08 14.71
N GLY A 32 -4.98 -11.93 13.74
CA GLY A 32 -4.43 -11.87 12.39
C GLY A 32 -4.82 -10.58 11.67
N ALA A 33 -6.07 -10.17 11.79
CA ALA A 33 -6.56 -8.96 11.16
C ALA A 33 -5.96 -7.70 11.80
N GLU A 34 -5.77 -7.68 13.10
CA GLU A 34 -5.09 -6.58 13.79
C GLU A 34 -3.63 -6.46 13.37
N TRP A 35 -2.93 -7.59 13.27
CA TRP A 35 -1.56 -7.60 12.78
C TRP A 35 -1.48 -7.03 11.37
N GLN A 36 -2.36 -7.49 10.47
CA GLN A 36 -2.40 -7.02 9.09
C GLN A 36 -2.71 -5.53 9.00
N SER A 37 -3.64 -5.04 9.81
CA SER A 37 -4.02 -3.62 9.78
C SER A 37 -2.90 -2.69 10.25
N LYS A 38 -1.97 -3.21 11.04
CA LYS A 38 -0.79 -2.46 11.48
C LYS A 38 0.32 -2.46 10.44
N GLN A 39 0.23 -3.32 9.43
CA GLN A 39 1.20 -3.40 8.34
C GLN A 39 0.84 -2.38 7.26
N SER A 40 1.28 -1.16 7.46
CA SER A 40 1.11 -0.12 6.45
C SER A 40 2.00 -0.41 5.24
N PRO A 41 1.51 -0.27 4.00
CA PRO A 41 2.37 -0.35 2.82
C PRO A 41 3.31 0.86 2.71
N TRP A 42 3.05 1.91 3.49
CA TRP A 42 3.86 3.11 3.50
C TRP A 42 5.10 2.93 4.36
N ILE A 43 6.23 3.31 3.83
CA ILE A 43 7.54 3.21 4.50
C ILE A 43 7.98 4.61 4.89
N SER A 44 8.34 4.80 6.16
CA SER A 44 8.88 6.07 6.62
C SER A 44 10.29 6.27 6.06
N VAL A 45 10.56 7.47 5.56
CA VAL A 45 11.92 7.81 5.10
C VAL A 45 12.94 7.79 6.23
N LYS A 46 12.47 7.85 7.49
CA LYS A 46 13.33 7.72 8.67
C LYS A 46 13.80 6.29 8.89
N GLU A 47 13.04 5.31 8.40
CA GLU A 47 13.41 3.89 8.53
C GLU A 47 14.37 3.47 7.44
N ARG A 48 14.05 3.81 6.20
CA ARG A 48 14.92 3.50 5.06
C ARG A 48 14.51 4.34 3.86
N LEU A 49 15.44 4.50 2.92
CA LEU A 49 15.21 5.17 1.65
C LEU A 49 14.92 4.13 0.56
N PRO A 50 14.29 4.53 -0.55
CA PRO A 50 14.07 3.62 -1.67
C PRO A 50 15.38 3.14 -2.29
N GLU A 51 15.31 2.08 -3.06
CA GLU A 51 16.42 1.60 -3.85
C GLU A 51 16.64 2.52 -5.06
N GLU A 52 17.89 2.55 -5.56
CA GLU A 52 18.22 3.34 -6.73
C GLU A 52 17.38 2.93 -7.93
N GLY A 53 16.75 3.89 -8.57
CA GLY A 53 15.91 3.66 -9.73
C GLY A 53 14.54 3.07 -9.45
N GLN A 54 14.17 2.96 -8.17
CA GLN A 54 12.88 2.40 -7.80
C GLN A 54 11.74 3.36 -8.10
N ARG A 55 10.67 2.84 -8.68
CA ARG A 55 9.43 3.61 -8.85
C ARG A 55 8.69 3.66 -7.52
N ILE A 56 8.24 4.84 -7.17
CA ILE A 56 7.58 5.07 -5.88
C ILE A 56 6.40 6.03 -6.03
N VAL A 57 5.48 5.93 -5.09
CA VAL A 57 4.55 7.01 -4.76
C VAL A 57 5.01 7.55 -3.42
N PHE A 58 5.15 8.84 -3.27
CA PHE A 58 5.61 9.44 -2.03
C PHE A 58 4.70 10.56 -1.57
N ILE A 59 4.77 10.84 -0.28
CA ILE A 59 3.99 11.90 0.35
C ILE A 59 4.95 13.03 0.71
N LEU A 60 4.67 14.20 0.18
CA LEU A 60 5.39 15.43 0.48
C LEU A 60 4.54 16.26 1.44
N GLU A 61 5.14 16.72 2.51
CA GLU A 61 4.52 17.63 3.47
C GLU A 61 5.21 18.99 3.39
N TRP A 62 4.45 20.06 3.20
CA TRP A 62 5.02 21.39 3.17
C TRP A 62 4.26 22.33 4.10
N ARG A 63 4.98 23.27 4.65
CA ARG A 63 4.48 24.25 5.64
C ARG A 63 3.87 23.58 6.88
N GLY A 64 4.22 22.32 7.15
CA GLY A 64 3.77 21.57 8.32
C GLY A 64 2.30 21.15 8.32
N ILE A 65 1.50 21.57 7.34
CA ILE A 65 0.06 21.31 7.31
C ILE A 65 -0.44 20.76 5.97
N HIS A 66 0.25 21.05 4.88
CA HIS A 66 -0.16 20.60 3.55
C HIS A 66 0.53 19.28 3.20
N ARG A 67 -0.19 18.36 2.58
CA ARG A 67 0.34 17.08 2.13
C ARG A 67 -0.16 16.77 0.73
N GLY A 68 0.71 16.21 -0.08
CA GLY A 68 0.36 15.78 -1.42
C GLY A 68 1.02 14.47 -1.78
N TYR A 69 0.37 13.74 -2.68
CA TYR A 69 0.89 12.50 -3.23
C TYR A 69 1.56 12.79 -4.56
N PHE A 70 2.72 12.19 -4.78
CA PHE A 70 3.44 12.32 -6.04
C PHE A 70 3.98 10.96 -6.44
N ALA A 71 3.98 10.68 -7.73
CA ALA A 71 4.55 9.46 -8.28
C ALA A 71 5.80 9.79 -9.07
N GLY A 72 6.82 8.94 -8.96
CA GLY A 72 8.06 9.16 -9.69
C GLY A 72 9.10 8.10 -9.44
N LEU A 73 10.34 8.47 -9.59
CA LEU A 73 11.51 7.59 -9.40
C LEU A 73 12.42 8.16 -8.31
N TYR A 74 12.99 7.27 -7.52
CA TYR A 74 14.06 7.65 -6.59
C TYR A 74 15.40 7.38 -7.28
N LYS A 75 16.17 8.43 -7.50
CA LYS A 75 17.43 8.33 -8.23
C LYS A 75 18.45 9.32 -7.70
N LYS A 76 19.64 8.83 -7.39
CA LYS A 76 20.76 9.65 -6.88
C LYS A 76 20.39 10.51 -5.66
N GLY A 77 19.61 9.94 -4.75
CA GLY A 77 19.16 10.65 -3.56
C GLY A 77 18.04 11.66 -3.80
N LYS A 78 17.47 11.66 -4.98
CA LYS A 78 16.42 12.61 -5.37
C LYS A 78 15.13 11.89 -5.70
N TRP A 79 14.01 12.59 -5.49
CA TRP A 79 12.66 12.13 -5.79
C TRP A 79 12.22 12.82 -7.08
N GLU A 80 12.34 12.12 -8.20
CA GLU A 80 12.07 12.69 -9.53
C GLU A 80 10.63 12.45 -9.94
N THR A 81 9.91 13.52 -10.28
CA THR A 81 8.57 13.45 -10.88
C THR A 81 8.64 14.03 -12.29
N GLU A 82 7.56 13.93 -13.04
CA GLU A 82 7.50 14.49 -14.39
C GLU A 82 7.72 16.01 -14.40
N GLU A 83 7.29 16.68 -13.35
CA GLU A 83 7.33 18.15 -13.30
C GLU A 83 8.52 18.69 -12.54
N ARG A 84 9.00 17.96 -11.56
CA ARG A 84 9.99 18.50 -10.63
C ARG A 84 10.80 17.41 -9.95
N VAL A 85 11.99 17.79 -9.51
CA VAL A 85 12.85 16.93 -8.68
C VAL A 85 12.85 17.49 -7.27
N TYR A 86 12.62 16.61 -6.29
CA TYR A 86 12.60 16.97 -4.88
C TYR A 86 13.76 16.33 -4.14
N ASP A 87 14.32 17.07 -3.20
CA ASP A 87 15.18 16.50 -2.17
C ASP A 87 14.30 15.92 -1.06
N THR A 88 14.81 15.01 -0.25
CA THR A 88 14.07 14.48 0.89
C THR A 88 13.66 15.60 1.83
N ILE A 89 14.56 16.56 2.07
CA ILE A 89 14.27 17.77 2.84
C ILE A 89 14.70 18.96 2.00
N SER A 90 13.75 19.83 1.70
CA SER A 90 14.04 20.99 0.85
C SER A 90 13.15 22.17 1.23
N PHE A 91 13.37 23.29 0.57
CA PHE A 91 12.50 24.47 0.67
C PHE A 91 11.05 24.15 0.25
N HIS A 92 10.87 23.20 -0.65
CA HIS A 92 9.54 22.79 -1.15
C HIS A 92 8.78 21.90 -0.18
N GLY A 93 9.45 21.30 0.79
CA GLY A 93 8.82 20.43 1.77
C GLY A 93 9.71 19.26 2.16
N ILE A 94 9.10 18.33 2.87
CA ILE A 94 9.76 17.14 3.38
C ILE A 94 9.02 15.91 2.86
N VAL A 95 9.76 14.97 2.28
CA VAL A 95 9.20 13.66 1.95
C VAL A 95 9.12 12.86 3.24
N ILE A 96 7.94 12.41 3.62
CA ILE A 96 7.73 11.73 4.90
C ILE A 96 7.56 10.22 4.76
N TYR A 97 6.83 9.78 3.76
CA TYR A 97 6.55 8.37 3.50
C TYR A 97 6.61 8.08 2.01
N TYR A 98 6.92 6.85 1.68
CA TYR A 98 6.85 6.38 0.31
C TYR A 98 6.35 4.94 0.27
N MET A 99 5.92 4.52 -0.90
CA MET A 99 5.49 3.16 -1.17
C MET A 99 6.07 2.75 -2.53
N PRO A 100 6.80 1.63 -2.59
CA PRO A 100 7.25 1.11 -3.88
C PRO A 100 6.06 0.69 -4.73
N ILE A 101 6.14 0.93 -6.03
CA ILE A 101 5.14 0.45 -6.97
C ILE A 101 5.79 -0.51 -7.97
N PRO A 102 5.06 -1.55 -8.41
CA PRO A 102 5.57 -2.46 -9.41
C PRO A 102 5.83 -1.76 -10.74
N SER A 103 6.71 -2.30 -11.55
CA SER A 103 6.91 -1.82 -12.92
C SER A 103 5.65 -2.08 -13.75
N PHE A 104 5.50 -1.37 -14.87
CA PHE A 104 4.40 -1.62 -15.79
C PHE A 104 4.39 -3.07 -16.28
N ASP A 105 5.56 -3.63 -16.56
CA ASP A 105 5.67 -5.01 -17.01
C ASP A 105 5.17 -6.00 -15.94
N GLU A 106 5.51 -5.77 -14.69
CA GLU A 106 5.01 -6.59 -13.59
C GLU A 106 3.50 -6.49 -13.43
N ILE A 107 2.95 -5.27 -13.55
CA ILE A 107 1.52 -5.04 -13.46
C ILE A 107 0.79 -5.72 -14.61
N LEU A 108 1.31 -5.60 -15.83
CA LEU A 108 0.73 -6.21 -17.01
C LEU A 108 0.76 -7.74 -16.93
N GLU A 109 1.87 -8.29 -16.47
CA GLU A 109 2.00 -9.75 -16.33
C GLU A 109 1.03 -10.29 -15.28
N ALA A 110 0.91 -9.61 -14.15
CA ALA A 110 -0.02 -10.00 -13.08
C ALA A 110 -1.48 -9.95 -13.53
N ASN A 111 -1.80 -9.13 -14.52
CA ASN A 111 -3.18 -8.93 -15.01
C ASN A 111 -3.38 -9.47 -16.44
N ARG A 112 -2.52 -10.32 -16.89
CA ARG A 112 -2.51 -10.83 -18.27
C ARG A 112 -3.85 -11.41 -18.69
N ASP A 113 -4.44 -12.27 -17.90
CA ASP A 113 -5.72 -12.91 -18.20
C ASP A 113 -6.85 -11.89 -18.33
N VAL A 114 -6.86 -10.89 -17.46
CA VAL A 114 -7.85 -9.81 -17.51
C VAL A 114 -7.70 -8.99 -18.78
N LEU A 115 -6.47 -8.64 -19.13
CA LEU A 115 -6.18 -7.87 -20.33
C LEU A 115 -6.57 -8.63 -21.61
N GLU A 116 -6.32 -9.92 -21.66
CA GLU A 116 -6.74 -10.77 -22.78
C GLU A 116 -8.26 -10.79 -22.93
N ARG A 117 -8.99 -10.90 -21.82
CA ARG A 117 -10.46 -10.84 -21.83
C ARG A 117 -10.97 -9.49 -22.34
N ILE A 118 -10.35 -8.41 -21.92
CA ILE A 118 -10.71 -7.06 -22.36
C ILE A 118 -10.48 -6.92 -23.86
N LYS A 119 -9.37 -7.41 -24.37
CA LYS A 119 -9.05 -7.37 -25.80
C LYS A 119 -10.05 -8.17 -26.63
N GLU A 120 -10.48 -9.33 -26.15
CA GLU A 120 -11.47 -10.17 -26.84
C GLU A 120 -12.83 -9.51 -26.91
N LYS A 121 -13.22 -8.74 -25.90
CA LYS A 121 -14.53 -8.07 -25.82
C LYS A 121 -14.51 -6.63 -26.31
N GLY A 122 -13.36 -6.04 -26.46
CA GLY A 122 -13.20 -4.61 -26.64
C GLY A 122 -13.22 -4.10 -28.06
N ASP A 123 -13.50 -4.94 -29.02
CA ASP A 123 -13.50 -4.52 -30.42
C ASP A 123 -14.85 -4.00 -30.92
#